data_acfb769bee04d354889fd81887c6371d
#
_entry.id   acfb769bee04d354889fd81887c6371d
#
_cell.length_a   1.000
_cell.length_b   1.000
_cell.length_c   1.000
_cell.angle_alpha   90.00
_cell.angle_beta   90.00
_cell.angle_gamma   90.00
#
_symmetry.space_group_name_H-M   'P 1'
#
loop_
_entity.id
_entity.type
_entity.pdbx_description
1 polymer ?
#
loop_
_entity_poly.entity_id
_entity_poly.type
_entity_poly.pdbx_seq_one_letter_code
_entity_poly.pdbx_strand_id
1 'polypeptide(L)'
;MGKVVSGISEPTVSAAGNIAKRVPYYLVSFVVAIMSAYFFIVQREDVLAWLKKVAPVSVQKRMTLVSDNLKYALGGYFKAQFKIMGVVFLILAAGLGFMGIGYFVLVAFLISFLDFLPFFGTGTAMIPWAVYQFFMGDYKMTVSLVVLYVITQVVRQLLQPKMVGDSVGLNPLVTLLLLYV
;
A
#
# COMPACT_ATOMS: atom_id res chain seq x y z
N MET A 1 -40.77 5.12 4.56
CA MET A 1 -39.36 5.15 5.03
C MET A 1 -38.84 3.81 5.60
N GLY A 2 -39.67 2.99 6.27
CA GLY A 2 -39.22 1.73 6.86
C GLY A 2 -38.67 0.67 5.89
N LYS A 3 -39.17 0.55 4.66
CA LYS A 3 -38.75 -0.46 3.68
C LYS A 3 -37.38 -0.18 3.04
N VAL A 4 -36.91 1.06 3.02
CA VAL A 4 -35.60 1.44 2.48
C VAL A 4 -34.51 1.19 3.54
N VAL A 5 -34.82 1.42 4.81
CA VAL A 5 -33.91 1.17 5.91
C VAL A 5 -33.69 -0.34 6.14
N SER A 6 -34.74 -1.14 6.05
CA SER A 6 -34.60 -2.61 6.15
C SER A 6 -33.86 -3.23 4.96
N GLY A 7 -34.00 -2.67 3.75
CA GLY A 7 -33.28 -3.15 2.56
C GLY A 7 -31.77 -2.89 2.58
N ILE A 8 -31.30 -1.94 3.38
CA ILE A 8 -29.88 -1.62 3.52
C ILE A 8 -29.28 -2.27 4.77
N SER A 9 -30.07 -2.40 5.84
CA SER A 9 -29.58 -2.95 7.11
C SER A 9 -29.33 -4.47 7.08
N GLU A 10 -30.18 -5.24 6.43
CA GLU A 10 -30.03 -6.71 6.35
C GLU A 10 -28.75 -7.17 5.63
N PRO A 11 -28.42 -6.70 4.41
CA PRO A 11 -27.17 -7.10 3.75
C PRO A 11 -25.94 -6.59 4.49
N THR A 12 -26.02 -5.42 5.13
CA THR A 12 -24.89 -4.85 5.89
C THR A 12 -24.60 -5.62 7.17
N VAL A 13 -25.65 -6.00 7.92
CA VAL A 13 -25.51 -6.81 9.13
C VAL A 13 -25.04 -8.23 8.80
N SER A 14 -25.54 -8.84 7.72
CA SER A 14 -25.09 -10.16 7.29
C SER A 14 -23.64 -10.13 6.79
N ALA A 15 -23.23 -9.11 6.06
CA ALA A 15 -21.85 -8.92 5.64
C ALA A 15 -20.91 -8.72 6.85
N ALA A 16 -21.28 -7.88 7.81
CA ALA A 16 -20.53 -7.67 9.04
C ALA A 16 -20.43 -8.97 9.88
N GLY A 17 -21.52 -9.73 9.99
CA GLY A 17 -21.52 -11.03 10.65
C GLY A 17 -20.61 -12.07 9.97
N ASN A 18 -20.56 -12.10 8.66
CA ASN A 18 -19.67 -12.97 7.89
C ASN A 18 -18.20 -12.57 8.03
N ILE A 19 -17.90 -11.28 8.08
CA ILE A 19 -16.56 -10.79 8.37
C ILE A 19 -16.14 -11.17 9.80
N ALA A 20 -17.01 -10.91 10.79
CA ALA A 20 -16.74 -11.24 12.18
C ALA A 20 -16.46 -12.74 12.41
N LYS A 21 -17.17 -13.63 11.72
CA LYS A 21 -16.92 -15.08 11.77
C LYS A 21 -15.57 -15.48 11.16
N ARG A 22 -15.04 -14.71 10.24
CA ARG A 22 -13.75 -14.97 9.59
C ARG A 22 -12.55 -14.32 10.29
N VAL A 23 -12.78 -13.39 11.19
CA VAL A 23 -11.70 -12.71 11.95
C VAL A 23 -10.78 -13.71 12.67
N PRO A 24 -11.25 -14.73 13.41
CA PRO A 24 -10.35 -15.71 14.04
C PRO A 24 -9.48 -16.45 13.03
N TYR A 25 -10.04 -16.82 11.87
CA TYR A 25 -9.28 -17.46 10.79
C TYR A 25 -8.16 -16.56 10.27
N TYR A 26 -8.46 -15.27 10.00
CA TYR A 26 -7.45 -14.33 9.54
C TYR A 26 -6.36 -14.07 10.59
N LEU A 27 -6.73 -14.01 11.88
CA LEU A 27 -5.76 -13.87 12.97
C LEU A 27 -4.82 -15.07 13.05
N VAL A 28 -5.34 -16.30 12.99
CA VAL A 28 -4.50 -17.50 12.95
C VAL A 28 -3.61 -17.52 11.73
N SER A 29 -4.15 -17.21 10.54
CA SER A 29 -3.38 -17.16 9.31
C SER A 29 -2.25 -16.11 9.37
N PHE A 30 -2.53 -14.96 9.98
CA PHE A 30 -1.55 -13.90 10.18
C PHE A 30 -0.42 -14.33 11.13
N VAL A 31 -0.77 -14.98 12.26
CA VAL A 31 0.23 -15.52 13.18
C VAL A 31 1.09 -16.59 12.52
N VAL A 32 0.47 -17.52 11.79
CA VAL A 32 1.19 -18.56 11.05
C VAL A 32 2.11 -17.96 9.99
N ALA A 33 1.66 -16.92 9.29
CA ALA A 33 2.49 -16.22 8.29
C ALA A 33 3.71 -15.56 8.93
N ILE A 34 3.53 -14.87 10.08
CA ILE A 34 4.65 -14.26 10.83
C ILE A 34 5.61 -15.34 11.36
N MET A 35 5.10 -16.41 11.93
CA MET A 35 5.95 -17.52 12.41
C MET A 35 6.73 -18.16 11.26
N SER A 36 6.06 -18.40 10.13
CA SER A 36 6.73 -18.95 8.94
C SER A 36 7.82 -18.01 8.43
N ALA A 37 7.53 -16.71 8.34
CA ALA A 37 8.53 -15.71 7.93
C ALA A 37 9.72 -15.69 8.91
N TYR A 38 9.47 -15.73 10.21
CA TYR A 38 10.51 -15.81 11.23
C TYR A 38 11.40 -17.05 11.05
N PHE A 39 10.82 -18.24 10.91
CA PHE A 39 11.59 -19.47 10.69
C PHE A 39 12.40 -19.42 9.39
N PHE A 40 11.84 -18.90 8.31
CA PHE A 40 12.59 -18.73 7.06
C PHE A 40 13.77 -17.76 7.19
N ILE A 41 13.64 -16.71 8.02
CA ILE A 41 14.73 -15.76 8.26
C ILE A 41 15.82 -16.39 9.13
N VAL A 42 15.43 -17.05 10.22
CA VAL A 42 16.38 -17.65 11.18
C VAL A 42 17.10 -18.85 10.58
N GLN A 43 16.40 -19.72 9.86
CA GLN A 43 16.94 -20.93 9.25
C GLN A 43 17.34 -20.75 7.79
N ARG A 44 17.51 -19.50 7.32
CA ARG A 44 17.80 -19.21 5.90
C ARG A 44 19.04 -19.94 5.39
N GLU A 45 20.06 -20.08 6.24
CA GLU A 45 21.32 -20.70 5.86
C GLU A 45 21.17 -22.20 5.69
N ASP A 46 20.44 -22.87 6.57
CA ASP A 46 20.14 -24.30 6.49
C ASP A 46 19.26 -24.63 5.27
N VAL A 47 18.23 -23.80 5.02
CA VAL A 47 17.35 -23.93 3.85
C VAL A 47 18.15 -23.75 2.56
N LEU A 48 19.03 -22.76 2.49
CA LEU A 48 19.88 -22.50 1.32
C LEU A 48 20.91 -23.62 1.13
N ALA A 49 21.51 -24.13 2.22
CA ALA A 49 22.44 -25.26 2.16
C ALA A 49 21.75 -26.54 1.67
N TRP A 50 20.55 -26.81 2.17
CA TRP A 50 19.75 -27.94 1.72
C TRP A 50 19.36 -27.81 0.23
N LEU A 51 18.89 -26.62 -0.19
CA LEU A 51 18.58 -26.34 -1.60
C LEU A 51 19.78 -26.52 -2.51
N LYS A 52 20.97 -26.04 -2.10
CA LYS A 52 22.22 -26.24 -2.86
C LYS A 52 22.61 -27.71 -2.95
N LYS A 53 22.32 -28.52 -1.96
CA LYS A 53 22.63 -29.95 -1.94
C LYS A 53 21.71 -30.75 -2.86
N VAL A 54 20.46 -30.36 -2.97
CA VAL A 54 19.43 -31.09 -3.75
C VAL A 54 19.33 -30.56 -5.20
N ALA A 55 19.59 -29.27 -5.43
CA ALA A 55 19.43 -28.67 -6.74
C ALA A 55 20.62 -28.91 -7.68
N PRO A 56 20.38 -29.30 -8.94
CA PRO A 56 21.43 -29.36 -9.96
C PRO A 56 22.15 -28.03 -10.15
N VAL A 57 23.41 -28.05 -10.57
CA VAL A 57 24.26 -26.85 -10.76
C VAL A 57 23.60 -25.80 -11.66
N SER A 58 22.87 -26.22 -12.69
CA SER A 58 22.13 -25.32 -13.59
C SER A 58 21.00 -24.56 -12.87
N VAL A 59 20.34 -25.19 -11.92
CA VAL A 59 19.28 -24.58 -11.11
C VAL A 59 19.88 -23.62 -10.10
N GLN A 60 20.99 -23.98 -9.47
CA GLN A 60 21.71 -23.10 -8.53
C GLN A 60 22.11 -21.78 -9.18
N LYS A 61 22.67 -21.82 -10.40
CA LYS A 61 23.05 -20.62 -11.16
C LYS A 61 21.85 -19.71 -11.46
N ARG A 62 20.72 -20.30 -11.84
CA ARG A 62 19.48 -19.56 -12.08
C ARG A 62 18.90 -18.97 -10.78
N MET A 63 18.94 -19.70 -9.67
CA MET A 63 18.49 -19.21 -8.37
C MET A 63 19.31 -18.01 -7.88
N THR A 64 20.63 -18.01 -8.06
CA THR A 64 21.48 -16.88 -7.70
C THR A 64 21.11 -15.65 -8.53
N LEU A 65 20.96 -15.79 -9.86
CA LEU A 65 20.56 -14.70 -10.74
C LEU A 65 19.18 -14.13 -10.36
N VAL A 66 18.21 -15.00 -10.08
CA VAL A 66 16.86 -14.59 -9.67
C VAL A 66 16.91 -13.88 -8.30
N SER A 67 17.69 -14.41 -7.35
CA SER A 67 17.84 -13.79 -6.02
C SER A 67 18.46 -12.40 -6.10
N ASP A 68 19.50 -12.23 -6.91
CA ASP A 68 20.19 -10.94 -7.05
C ASP A 68 19.30 -9.93 -7.79
N ASN A 69 18.61 -10.35 -8.84
CA ASN A 69 17.64 -9.50 -9.54
C ASN A 69 16.46 -9.12 -8.63
N LEU A 70 15.99 -10.05 -7.80
CA LEU A 70 14.91 -9.79 -6.85
C LEU A 70 15.35 -8.78 -5.76
N LYS A 71 16.55 -8.93 -5.19
CA LYS A 71 17.11 -7.98 -4.23
C LYS A 71 17.23 -6.59 -4.84
N TYR A 72 17.75 -6.51 -6.07
CA TYR A 72 17.87 -5.25 -6.79
C TYR A 72 16.51 -4.61 -7.05
N ALA A 73 15.55 -5.38 -7.55
CA ALA A 73 14.19 -4.90 -7.82
C ALA A 73 13.46 -4.46 -6.56
N LEU A 74 13.53 -5.25 -5.47
CA LEU A 74 12.93 -4.88 -4.18
C LEU A 74 13.58 -3.64 -3.59
N GLY A 75 14.92 -3.57 -3.59
CA GLY A 75 15.65 -2.40 -3.10
C GLY A 75 15.29 -1.14 -3.89
N GLY A 76 15.21 -1.25 -5.23
CA GLY A 76 14.76 -0.19 -6.11
C GLY A 76 13.32 0.26 -5.82
N TYR A 77 12.41 -0.70 -5.66
CA TYR A 77 11.02 -0.44 -5.33
C TYR A 77 10.88 0.32 -4.00
N PHE A 78 11.51 -0.16 -2.92
CA PHE A 78 11.45 0.53 -1.63
C PHE A 78 12.02 1.94 -1.70
N LYS A 79 13.16 2.12 -2.38
CA LYS A 79 13.76 3.44 -2.58
C LYS A 79 12.82 4.39 -3.33
N ALA A 80 12.14 3.92 -4.37
CA ALA A 80 11.14 4.68 -5.10
C ALA A 80 9.95 5.04 -4.20
N GLN A 81 9.45 4.06 -3.45
CA GLN A 81 8.29 4.24 -2.57
C GLN A 81 8.57 5.24 -1.44
N PHE A 82 9.78 5.26 -0.85
CA PHE A 82 10.17 6.28 0.11
C PHE A 82 10.20 7.69 -0.49
N LYS A 83 10.67 7.83 -1.74
CA LYS A 83 10.64 9.13 -2.43
C LYS A 83 9.21 9.59 -2.69
N ILE A 84 8.33 8.70 -3.14
CA ILE A 84 6.91 9.01 -3.36
C ILE A 84 6.25 9.42 -2.04
N MET A 85 6.50 8.68 -0.96
CA MET A 85 6.02 9.02 0.38
C MET A 85 6.46 10.43 0.80
N GLY A 86 7.70 10.81 0.54
CA GLY A 86 8.21 12.15 0.84
C GLY A 86 7.49 13.26 0.05
N VAL A 87 7.23 13.04 -1.24
CA VAL A 87 6.49 14.00 -2.07
C VAL A 87 5.03 14.11 -1.60
N VAL A 88 4.37 12.98 -1.36
CA VAL A 88 2.99 12.94 -0.84
C VAL A 88 2.91 13.63 0.52
N PHE A 89 3.88 13.39 1.41
CA PHE A 89 3.98 14.07 2.70
C PHE A 89 4.04 15.60 2.56
N LEU A 90 4.88 16.10 1.65
CA LEU A 90 5.01 17.54 1.43
C LEU A 90 3.70 18.17 0.91
N ILE A 91 3.03 17.49 -0.03
CA ILE A 91 1.75 17.95 -0.57
C ILE A 91 0.68 17.97 0.53
N LEU A 92 0.59 16.89 1.32
CA LEU A 92 -0.35 16.79 2.42
C LEU A 92 -0.07 17.83 3.50
N ALA A 93 1.20 18.01 3.89
CA ALA A 93 1.60 19.00 4.90
C ALA A 93 1.24 20.43 4.44
N ALA A 94 1.53 20.77 3.19
CA ALA A 94 1.15 22.05 2.63
C ALA A 94 -0.39 22.22 2.59
N GLY A 95 -1.12 21.25 2.03
CA GLY A 95 -2.57 21.33 1.90
C GLY A 95 -3.29 21.41 3.26
N LEU A 96 -2.96 20.53 4.20
CA LEU A 96 -3.55 20.54 5.56
C LEU A 96 -3.15 21.79 6.33
N GLY A 97 -1.93 22.29 6.11
CA GLY A 97 -1.47 23.57 6.69
C GLY A 97 -2.29 24.77 6.19
N PHE A 98 -2.55 24.85 4.88
CA PHE A 98 -3.44 25.87 4.30
C PHE A 98 -4.88 25.78 4.82
N MET A 99 -5.33 24.59 5.19
CA MET A 99 -6.64 24.37 5.80
C MET A 99 -6.69 24.77 7.29
N GLY A 100 -5.56 25.15 7.89
CA GLY A 100 -5.48 25.59 9.28
C GLY A 100 -5.58 24.47 10.31
N ILE A 101 -5.23 23.25 9.96
CA ILE A 101 -5.28 22.11 10.88
C ILE A 101 -4.09 22.17 11.84
N GLY A 102 -4.36 22.19 13.16
CA GLY A 102 -3.35 22.45 14.19
C GLY A 102 -2.14 21.50 14.17
N TYR A 103 -2.35 20.22 13.93
CA TYR A 103 -1.28 19.20 13.89
C TYR A 103 -1.03 18.68 12.46
N PHE A 104 -1.08 19.57 11.47
CA PHE A 104 -1.02 19.18 10.05
C PHE A 104 0.21 18.34 9.68
N VAL A 105 1.37 18.65 10.27
CA VAL A 105 2.62 17.90 10.00
C VAL A 105 2.50 16.43 10.46
N LEU A 106 1.99 16.24 11.69
CA LEU A 106 1.81 14.88 12.24
C LEU A 106 0.77 14.11 11.43
N VAL A 107 -0.36 14.74 11.11
CA VAL A 107 -1.44 14.12 10.32
C VAL A 107 -0.95 13.79 8.91
N ALA A 108 -0.24 14.72 8.25
CA ALA A 108 0.37 14.48 6.94
C ALA A 108 1.36 13.32 6.97
N PHE A 109 2.18 13.23 8.01
CA PHE A 109 3.11 12.12 8.20
C PHE A 109 2.40 10.77 8.35
N LEU A 110 1.38 10.70 9.20
CA LEU A 110 0.60 9.48 9.41
C LEU A 110 -0.11 9.03 8.13
N ILE A 111 -0.72 9.96 7.39
CA ILE A 111 -1.40 9.65 6.12
C ILE A 111 -0.40 9.20 5.06
N SER A 112 0.74 9.88 4.93
CA SER A 112 1.79 9.49 3.97
C SER A 112 2.44 8.15 4.33
N PHE A 113 2.54 7.83 5.62
CA PHE A 113 3.01 6.53 6.08
C PHE A 113 2.01 5.41 5.78
N LEU A 114 0.71 5.66 5.94
CA LEU A 114 -0.34 4.73 5.47
C LEU A 114 -0.27 4.52 3.95
N ASP A 115 0.03 5.56 3.21
CA ASP A 115 0.20 5.51 1.75
C ASP A 115 1.43 4.71 1.31
N PHE A 116 2.45 4.60 2.15
CA PHE A 116 3.62 3.74 1.92
C PHE A 116 3.24 2.26 1.89
N LEU A 117 2.22 1.84 2.63
CA LEU A 117 1.77 0.45 2.66
C LEU A 117 1.02 0.09 1.36
N PRO A 118 1.35 -1.05 0.71
CA PRO A 118 0.81 -1.38 -0.61
C PRO A 118 -0.70 -1.62 -0.65
N PHE A 119 -1.34 -1.91 0.49
CA PHE A 119 -2.78 -2.17 0.60
C PHE A 119 -3.58 -0.96 1.06
N PHE A 120 -2.92 0.05 1.63
CA PHE A 120 -3.52 1.28 2.07
C PHE A 120 -3.14 2.40 1.09
N GLY A 121 -3.86 3.46 1.10
CA GLY A 121 -3.55 4.64 0.29
C GLY A 121 -3.97 5.87 1.07
N THR A 122 -3.63 7.06 0.60
CA THR A 122 -4.11 8.32 1.17
C THR A 122 -5.63 8.33 1.33
N GLY A 123 -6.36 7.67 0.43
CA GLY A 123 -7.81 7.53 0.46
C GLY A 123 -8.35 6.82 1.70
N THR A 124 -7.62 5.87 2.27
CA THR A 124 -8.05 5.14 3.47
C THR A 124 -8.28 6.07 4.67
N ALA A 125 -7.53 7.15 4.78
CA ALA A 125 -7.70 8.14 5.83
C ALA A 125 -8.53 9.34 5.37
N MET A 126 -8.29 9.85 4.15
CA MET A 126 -8.90 11.10 3.68
C MET A 126 -10.37 10.94 3.31
N ILE A 127 -10.77 9.78 2.75
CA ILE A 127 -12.19 9.56 2.38
C ILE A 127 -13.09 9.50 3.61
N PRO A 128 -12.82 8.67 4.64
CA PRO A 128 -13.63 8.67 5.86
C PRO A 128 -13.66 10.05 6.55
N TRP A 129 -12.53 10.76 6.53
CA TRP A 129 -12.46 12.09 7.11
C TRP A 129 -13.33 13.10 6.33
N ALA A 130 -13.29 13.10 5.01
CA ALA A 130 -14.15 13.93 4.17
C ALA A 130 -15.63 13.63 4.39
N VAL A 131 -16.00 12.34 4.49
CA VAL A 131 -17.37 11.90 4.79
C VAL A 131 -17.83 12.40 6.16
N TYR A 132 -16.96 12.30 7.18
CA TYR A 132 -17.25 12.81 8.52
C TYR A 132 -17.54 14.33 8.49
N GLN A 133 -16.68 15.11 7.83
CA GLN A 133 -16.86 16.58 7.71
C GLN A 133 -18.13 16.94 6.92
N PHE A 134 -18.47 16.15 5.92
CA PHE A 134 -19.71 16.34 5.18
C PHE A 134 -20.96 16.21 6.08
N PHE A 135 -21.01 15.20 6.94
CA PHE A 135 -22.11 15.02 7.89
C PHE A 135 -22.13 16.06 9.01
N MET A 136 -20.97 16.64 9.36
CA MET A 136 -20.87 17.77 10.29
C MET A 136 -21.30 19.10 9.69
N GLY A 137 -21.58 19.16 8.37
CA GLY A 137 -22.00 20.35 7.66
C GLY A 137 -20.88 21.27 7.24
N ASP A 138 -19.62 20.85 7.44
CA ASP A 138 -18.45 21.63 6.96
C ASP A 138 -18.10 21.26 5.52
N TYR A 139 -18.90 21.78 4.59
CA TYR A 139 -18.72 21.54 3.17
C TYR A 139 -17.39 22.12 2.63
N LYS A 140 -16.91 23.23 3.21
CA LYS A 140 -15.64 23.84 2.80
C LYS A 140 -14.48 22.88 3.08
N MET A 141 -14.44 22.33 4.28
CA MET A 141 -13.44 21.34 4.69
C MET A 141 -13.55 20.07 3.85
N THR A 142 -14.77 19.59 3.63
CA THR A 142 -15.03 18.40 2.79
C THR A 142 -14.46 18.55 1.39
N VAL A 143 -14.80 19.65 0.70
CA VAL A 143 -14.30 19.90 -0.67
C VAL A 143 -12.77 20.03 -0.67
N SER A 144 -12.21 20.74 0.30
CA SER A 144 -10.73 20.88 0.41
C SER A 144 -10.03 19.55 0.58
N LEU A 145 -10.57 18.65 1.42
CA LEU A 145 -10.02 17.28 1.60
C LEU A 145 -10.12 16.45 0.32
N VAL A 146 -11.25 16.51 -0.39
CA VAL A 146 -11.43 15.80 -1.65
C VAL A 146 -10.46 16.31 -2.72
N VAL A 147 -10.32 17.63 -2.85
CA VAL A 147 -9.38 18.24 -3.81
C VAL A 147 -7.95 17.84 -3.47
N LEU A 148 -7.55 17.90 -2.20
CA LEU A 148 -6.22 17.50 -1.76
C LEU A 148 -5.97 16.01 -2.02
N TYR A 149 -6.97 15.16 -1.79
CA TYR A 149 -6.91 13.73 -2.13
C TYR A 149 -6.70 13.50 -3.63
N VAL A 150 -7.47 14.19 -4.48
CA VAL A 150 -7.30 14.07 -5.95
C VAL A 150 -5.92 14.51 -6.39
N ILE A 151 -5.40 15.63 -5.86
CA ILE A 151 -4.05 16.11 -6.16
C ILE A 151 -3.00 15.05 -5.77
N THR A 152 -3.08 14.49 -4.57
CA THR A 152 -2.14 13.45 -4.13
C THR A 152 -2.21 12.20 -5.00
N GLN A 153 -3.41 11.78 -5.41
CA GLN A 153 -3.59 10.63 -6.29
C GLN A 153 -3.02 10.87 -7.70
N VAL A 154 -3.27 12.02 -8.29
CA VAL A 154 -2.70 12.37 -9.60
C VAL A 154 -1.18 12.38 -9.55
N VAL A 155 -0.60 13.04 -8.54
CA VAL A 155 0.86 13.08 -8.38
C VAL A 155 1.43 11.68 -8.18
N ARG A 156 0.80 10.85 -7.36
CA ARG A 156 1.21 9.46 -7.15
C ARG A 156 1.18 8.65 -8.45
N GLN A 157 0.08 8.74 -9.21
CA GLN A 157 -0.07 8.01 -10.47
C GLN A 157 0.97 8.42 -11.52
N LEU A 158 1.41 9.67 -11.52
CA LEU A 158 2.46 10.16 -12.42
C LEU A 158 3.87 9.75 -11.95
N LEU A 159 4.13 9.79 -10.65
CA LEU A 159 5.45 9.49 -10.08
C LEU A 159 5.72 7.99 -9.98
N GLN A 160 4.72 7.18 -9.70
CA GLN A 160 4.89 5.75 -9.44
C GLN A 160 5.53 5.00 -10.63
N PRO A 161 5.03 5.09 -11.88
CA PRO A 161 5.66 4.40 -13.00
C PRO A 161 7.06 4.94 -13.30
N LYS A 162 7.28 6.25 -13.18
CA LYS A 162 8.57 6.87 -13.43
C LYS A 162 9.63 6.44 -12.40
N MET A 163 9.33 6.57 -11.12
CA MET A 163 10.28 6.28 -10.05
C MET A 163 10.56 4.78 -9.88
N VAL A 164 9.54 3.93 -10.07
CA VAL A 164 9.71 2.47 -10.02
C VAL A 164 10.45 1.97 -11.25
N GLY A 165 10.11 2.45 -12.45
CA GLY A 165 10.78 2.09 -13.70
C GLY A 165 12.28 2.42 -13.66
N ASP A 166 12.64 3.63 -13.27
CA ASP A 166 14.04 4.07 -13.13
C ASP A 166 14.81 3.26 -12.07
N SER A 167 14.12 2.82 -11.02
CA SER A 167 14.72 2.10 -9.90
C SER A 167 14.92 0.60 -10.17
N VAL A 168 14.13 0.02 -11.06
CA VAL A 168 14.22 -1.41 -11.44
C VAL A 168 15.08 -1.60 -12.70
N GLY A 169 15.54 -0.50 -13.32
CA GLY A 169 16.40 -0.54 -14.51
C GLY A 169 15.68 -1.08 -15.76
N LEU A 170 14.36 -1.11 -15.75
CA LEU A 170 13.58 -1.51 -16.91
C LEU A 170 13.54 -0.35 -17.91
N ASN A 171 13.96 -0.61 -19.14
CA ASN A 171 13.83 0.35 -20.22
C ASN A 171 12.33 0.67 -20.41
N PRO A 172 11.90 1.95 -20.36
CA PRO A 172 10.50 2.34 -20.50
C PRO A 172 9.82 1.76 -21.73
N LEU A 173 10.57 1.60 -22.83
CA LEU A 173 10.10 0.97 -24.06
C LEU A 173 9.75 -0.52 -23.87
N VAL A 174 10.57 -1.26 -23.11
CA VAL A 174 10.32 -2.68 -22.82
C VAL A 174 9.09 -2.84 -21.94
N THR A 175 8.91 -1.96 -20.97
CA THR A 175 7.73 -1.95 -20.09
C THR A 175 6.45 -1.67 -20.89
N LEU A 176 6.48 -0.69 -21.81
CA LEU A 176 5.33 -0.40 -22.68
C LEU A 176 5.02 -1.57 -23.61
N LEU A 177 6.04 -2.24 -24.14
CA LEU A 177 5.88 -3.36 -25.06
C LEU A 177 5.30 -4.60 -24.34
N LEU A 178 5.71 -4.85 -23.09
CA LEU A 178 5.17 -5.92 -22.23
C LEU A 178 3.73 -5.65 -21.76
N LEU A 179 3.32 -4.40 -21.69
CA LEU A 179 1.95 -4.01 -21.29
C LEU A 179 0.97 -4.11 -22.47
N TYR A 180 1.49 -4.21 -23.72
CA TYR A 180 0.68 -4.23 -24.93
C TYR A 180 0.55 -5.64 -25.54
N VAL A 181 1.28 -6.63 -25.03
CA VAL A 181 1.22 -8.05 -25.40
C VAL A 181 0.44 -8.84 -24.37
#